data_af06480b2d21f026d45e41e6af35359c
#
_entry.id   af06480b2d21f026d45e41e6af35359c
#
_cell.length_a   1.000
_cell.length_b   1.000
_cell.length_c   1.000
_cell.angle_alpha   90.00
_cell.angle_beta   90.00
_cell.angle_gamma   90.00
#
_symmetry.space_group_name_H-M   'P 1'
#
loop_
_entity.id
_entity.type
_entity.pdbx_description
1 polymer ?
#
loop_
_entity_poly.entity_id
_entity_poly.type
_entity_poly.pdbx_seq_one_letter_code
_entity_poly.pdbx_strand_id
1 'polypeptide(L)'
;MYEQNLYRVETPIKQNTITRLNKSKSWKYGYNKEHDIVVISKTGMIGEIYNIQNFKIALPKAPSKIDKSESKWVASDYPKELKGIQSVFDWRDYPDDFKEKWEPYIDEQFKRRDEGHWFNNKGMATYITGTHFMYLQWSKIDVGKPDFREANRLFFIFWEACKADSRAYGMCYLKNRRSGFSFMSSAETVNLATITSDARYGILSKSGADAKKMFTDKVVPISVNYPFFFKPIHDG
;
A
#
# COMPACT_ATOMS: atom_id res chain seq x y z
N MET A 1 15.22 -24.60 2.59
CA MET A 1 15.74 -24.29 3.94
C MET A 1 16.58 -23.01 3.94
N TYR A 2 16.32 -22.02 3.05
CA TYR A 2 17.09 -20.76 2.95
C TYR A 2 16.24 -19.48 3.08
N GLU A 3 14.93 -19.58 3.27
CA GLU A 3 14.05 -18.40 3.32
C GLU A 3 13.84 -17.79 4.73
N GLN A 4 14.26 -18.47 5.79
CA GLN A 4 13.94 -18.03 7.17
C GLN A 4 14.95 -17.05 7.80
N ASN A 5 16.09 -16.79 7.18
CA ASN A 5 17.15 -16.00 7.83
C ASN A 5 17.35 -14.56 7.30
N LEU A 6 16.62 -14.14 6.26
CA LEU A 6 16.81 -12.81 5.67
C LEU A 6 15.98 -11.70 6.36
N TYR A 7 14.98 -12.08 7.17
CA TYR A 7 14.11 -11.14 7.87
C TYR A 7 13.90 -11.61 9.30
N ARG A 8 14.95 -11.49 10.15
CA ARG A 8 14.74 -11.59 11.57
C ARG A 8 13.89 -10.39 11.99
N VAL A 9 12.60 -10.61 12.07
CA VAL A 9 11.71 -9.77 12.88
C VAL A 9 12.13 -10.06 14.32
N GLU A 10 13.01 -9.24 14.86
CA GLU A 10 13.33 -9.34 16.29
C GLU A 10 12.07 -9.06 17.10
N THR A 11 11.92 -9.78 18.18
CA THR A 11 10.77 -9.79 19.09
C THR A 11 10.09 -8.42 19.22
N PRO A 12 8.77 -8.33 19.06
CA PRO A 12 8.05 -7.07 19.19
C PRO A 12 8.34 -6.43 20.55
N ILE A 13 8.58 -5.12 20.55
CA ILE A 13 8.71 -4.33 21.77
C ILE A 13 7.50 -4.64 22.66
N LYS A 14 7.75 -4.97 23.92
CA LYS A 14 6.71 -5.43 24.85
C LYS A 14 5.48 -4.54 24.80
N GLN A 15 4.29 -5.13 24.69
CA GLN A 15 2.98 -4.46 24.61
C GLN A 15 2.80 -3.33 25.63
N ASN A 16 3.38 -3.48 26.84
CA ASN A 16 3.36 -2.47 27.90
C ASN A 16 4.09 -1.17 27.51
N THR A 17 5.13 -1.25 26.69
CA THR A 17 5.86 -0.07 26.21
C THR A 17 5.01 0.68 25.19
N ILE A 18 4.37 -0.03 24.27
CA ILE A 18 3.45 0.56 23.28
C ILE A 18 2.27 1.24 23.99
N THR A 19 1.69 0.60 25.01
CA THR A 19 0.60 1.15 25.80
C THR A 19 0.99 2.45 26.52
N ARG A 20 2.20 2.52 27.06
CA ARG A 20 2.72 3.76 27.66
C ARG A 20 2.94 4.85 26.63
N LEU A 21 3.48 4.51 25.48
CA LEU A 21 3.73 5.45 24.41
C LEU A 21 2.43 6.05 23.85
N ASN A 22 1.36 5.25 23.74
CA ASN A 22 0.06 5.72 23.25
C ASN A 22 -0.75 6.56 24.26
N LYS A 23 -0.38 6.56 25.56
CA LYS A 23 -1.13 7.31 26.59
C LYS A 23 -0.94 8.82 26.54
N SER A 24 0.11 9.31 25.88
CA SER A 24 0.51 10.71 26.02
C SER A 24 0.47 11.56 24.77
N LYS A 25 0.44 10.99 23.55
CA LYS A 25 0.49 11.81 22.31
C LYS A 25 -0.02 11.05 21.09
N SER A 26 -0.65 11.78 20.16
CA SER A 26 -0.83 11.37 18.78
C SER A 26 0.55 11.31 18.09
N TRP A 27 0.87 10.18 17.50
CA TRP A 27 2.10 9.99 16.75
C TRP A 27 1.99 10.60 15.36
N LYS A 28 2.98 11.41 14.99
CA LYS A 28 3.05 11.95 13.62
C LYS A 28 3.71 10.94 12.69
N TYR A 29 3.16 10.79 11.50
CA TYR A 29 3.80 10.07 10.40
C TYR A 29 5.18 10.66 10.13
N GLY A 30 6.20 9.82 10.04
CA GLY A 30 7.57 10.22 9.82
C GLY A 30 8.56 9.72 10.87
N TYR A 31 9.80 10.19 10.76
CA TYR A 31 10.83 9.83 11.71
C TYR A 31 10.67 10.57 13.05
N ASN A 32 10.53 9.82 14.11
CA ASN A 32 10.52 10.33 15.49
C ASN A 32 11.91 10.21 16.11
N LYS A 33 12.60 11.35 16.25
CA LYS A 33 13.96 11.42 16.78
C LYS A 33 14.06 11.05 18.26
N GLU A 34 13.05 11.36 19.07
CA GLU A 34 13.05 11.11 20.52
C GLU A 34 13.11 9.61 20.85
N HIS A 35 12.45 8.79 20.03
CA HIS A 35 12.36 7.35 20.25
C HIS A 35 13.14 6.51 19.22
N ASP A 36 13.78 7.16 18.26
CA ASP A 36 14.46 6.53 17.13
C ASP A 36 13.56 5.49 16.43
N ILE A 37 12.36 5.94 16.04
CA ILE A 37 11.33 5.11 15.43
C ILE A 37 10.80 5.81 14.18
N VAL A 38 10.58 5.07 13.09
CA VAL A 38 9.86 5.55 11.91
C VAL A 38 8.39 5.17 12.05
N VAL A 39 7.52 6.14 12.11
CA VAL A 39 6.07 5.95 12.25
C VAL A 39 5.42 5.96 10.88
N ILE A 40 4.83 4.84 10.46
CA ILE A 40 4.06 4.73 9.22
C ILE A 40 2.55 4.77 9.45
N SER A 41 2.12 5.00 10.69
CA SER A 41 0.73 5.22 11.03
C SER A 41 0.30 6.63 10.71
N LYS A 42 -0.74 6.77 9.89
CA LYS A 42 -1.40 8.06 9.59
C LYS A 42 -2.57 8.36 10.54
N THR A 43 -3.01 7.37 11.31
CA THR A 43 -4.10 7.52 12.29
C THR A 43 -3.68 8.15 13.62
N GLY A 44 -2.39 8.41 13.81
CA GLY A 44 -1.85 8.92 15.05
C GLY A 44 -1.76 7.90 16.20
N MET A 45 -2.18 6.66 15.97
CA MET A 45 -2.07 5.57 16.94
C MET A 45 -1.13 4.49 16.42
N ILE A 46 -0.22 4.05 17.27
CA ILE A 46 0.71 2.97 16.93
C ILE A 46 0.32 1.66 17.62
N GLY A 47 0.57 0.57 16.94
CA GLY A 47 0.38 -0.79 17.44
C GLY A 47 1.72 -1.51 17.63
N GLU A 48 2.07 -2.41 16.71
CA GLU A 48 3.33 -3.14 16.74
C GLU A 48 4.49 -2.28 16.26
N ILE A 49 5.67 -2.52 16.81
CA ILE A 49 6.92 -1.95 16.32
C ILE A 49 7.76 -3.10 15.75
N TYR A 50 8.05 -3.01 14.47
CA TYR A 50 8.90 -3.97 13.78
C TYR A 50 10.34 -3.48 13.78
N ASN A 51 11.28 -4.39 14.01
CA ASN A 51 12.69 -4.13 13.79
C ASN A 51 13.11 -4.85 12.49
N ILE A 52 13.32 -4.07 11.44
CA ILE A 52 13.76 -4.57 10.14
C ILE A 52 15.12 -3.95 9.83
N GLN A 53 16.18 -4.74 9.75
CA GLN A 53 17.54 -4.27 9.44
C GLN A 53 17.97 -3.06 10.29
N ASN A 54 17.73 -3.11 11.59
CA ASN A 54 17.99 -2.04 12.56
C ASN A 54 17.08 -0.80 12.46
N PHE A 55 16.07 -0.81 11.59
CA PHE A 55 15.03 0.20 11.57
C PHE A 55 13.85 -0.24 12.45
N LYS A 56 13.49 0.58 13.41
CA LYS A 56 12.28 0.41 14.20
C LYS A 56 11.13 1.09 13.48
N ILE A 57 10.18 0.31 13.02
CA ILE A 57 9.02 0.79 12.24
C ILE A 57 7.75 0.59 13.05
N ALA A 58 7.08 1.67 13.41
CA ALA A 58 5.81 1.62 14.12
C ALA A 58 4.63 1.54 13.14
N LEU A 59 3.91 0.42 13.19
CA LEU A 59 2.70 0.19 12.42
C LEU A 59 1.49 0.87 13.07
N PRO A 60 0.41 1.13 12.33
CA PRO A 60 -0.86 1.56 12.90
C PRO A 60 -1.37 0.57 13.96
N LYS A 61 -2.16 1.07 14.89
CA LYS A 61 -2.85 0.21 15.87
C LYS A 61 -3.93 -0.61 15.15
N ALA A 62 -3.94 -1.91 15.43
CA ALA A 62 -5.00 -2.78 14.92
C ALA A 62 -6.38 -2.36 15.43
N PRO A 63 -7.43 -2.42 14.60
CA PRO A 63 -8.79 -2.19 15.04
C PRO A 63 -9.20 -3.28 16.05
N SER A 64 -10.15 -2.94 16.92
CA SER A 64 -10.66 -3.88 17.95
C SER A 64 -11.39 -5.08 17.36
N LYS A 65 -11.95 -4.92 16.17
CA LYS A 65 -12.64 -5.96 15.41
C LYS A 65 -12.12 -5.98 13.99
N ILE A 66 -11.83 -7.18 13.49
CA ILE A 66 -11.45 -7.45 12.11
C ILE A 66 -12.45 -8.43 11.55
N ASP A 67 -12.86 -8.22 10.33
CA ASP A 67 -13.71 -9.19 9.62
C ASP A 67 -12.96 -10.53 9.51
N LYS A 68 -13.61 -11.59 9.95
CA LYS A 68 -13.08 -12.96 9.96
C LYS A 68 -13.80 -13.86 8.95
N SER A 69 -14.60 -13.29 8.08
CA SER A 69 -15.30 -14.05 7.02
C SER A 69 -14.31 -14.79 6.13
N GLU A 70 -13.16 -14.17 5.88
CA GLU A 70 -12.07 -14.77 5.11
C GLU A 70 -10.86 -15.07 6.01
N SER A 71 -10.17 -16.17 5.73
CA SER A 71 -8.94 -16.57 6.45
C SER A 71 -7.65 -16.13 5.78
N LYS A 72 -7.75 -15.44 4.65
CA LYS A 72 -6.64 -14.90 3.85
C LYS A 72 -7.09 -13.66 3.11
N TRP A 73 -6.16 -12.95 2.51
CA TRP A 73 -6.50 -11.86 1.60
C TRP A 73 -7.33 -12.37 0.42
N VAL A 74 -8.47 -11.74 0.21
CA VAL A 74 -9.29 -11.90 -0.99
C VAL A 74 -9.58 -10.51 -1.53
N ALA A 75 -9.23 -10.28 -2.80
CA ALA A 75 -9.53 -9.02 -3.43
C ALA A 75 -11.04 -8.90 -3.66
N SER A 76 -11.63 -7.81 -3.21
CA SER A 76 -13.06 -7.54 -3.38
C SER A 76 -13.40 -7.32 -4.86
N ASP A 77 -14.58 -7.71 -5.24
CA ASP A 77 -15.11 -7.38 -6.57
C ASP A 77 -15.40 -5.88 -6.69
N TYR A 78 -15.12 -5.34 -7.86
CA TYR A 78 -15.54 -3.98 -8.19
C TYR A 78 -17.04 -3.97 -8.45
N PRO A 79 -17.82 -3.08 -7.82
CA PRO A 79 -19.27 -3.01 -8.00
C PRO A 79 -19.66 -2.91 -9.47
N LYS A 80 -20.63 -3.73 -9.86
CA LYS A 80 -21.05 -3.80 -11.27
C LYS A 80 -21.60 -2.47 -11.79
N GLU A 81 -22.31 -1.76 -10.93
CA GLU A 81 -22.92 -0.47 -11.21
C GLU A 81 -21.88 0.63 -11.50
N LEU A 82 -20.69 0.53 -10.92
CA LEU A 82 -19.61 1.49 -11.14
C LEU A 82 -18.75 1.16 -12.37
N LYS A 83 -18.87 -0.04 -12.95
CA LYS A 83 -18.00 -0.47 -14.07
C LYS A 83 -18.20 0.34 -15.35
N GLY A 84 -19.37 0.95 -15.53
CA GLY A 84 -19.68 1.79 -16.70
C GLY A 84 -19.04 3.18 -16.65
N ILE A 85 -18.60 3.63 -15.48
CA ILE A 85 -18.06 4.96 -15.27
C ILE A 85 -16.57 4.96 -15.65
N GLN A 86 -16.20 5.76 -16.64
CA GLN A 86 -14.83 5.78 -17.19
C GLN A 86 -13.96 6.85 -16.55
N SER A 87 -14.59 7.98 -16.15
CA SER A 87 -13.90 9.16 -15.67
C SER A 87 -14.66 9.86 -14.53
N VAL A 88 -13.99 10.78 -13.85
CA VAL A 88 -14.61 11.66 -12.86
C VAL A 88 -15.63 12.62 -13.52
N PHE A 89 -15.46 12.92 -14.81
CA PHE A 89 -16.42 13.72 -15.54
C PHE A 89 -17.74 12.97 -15.72
N ASP A 90 -17.71 11.70 -16.11
CA ASP A 90 -18.92 10.88 -16.22
C ASP A 90 -19.63 10.78 -14.86
N TRP A 91 -18.86 10.65 -13.75
CA TRP A 91 -19.40 10.61 -12.39
C TRP A 91 -20.21 11.85 -12.04
N ARG A 92 -19.81 13.04 -12.52
CA ARG A 92 -20.52 14.29 -12.24
C ARG A 92 -21.95 14.31 -12.79
N ASP A 93 -22.17 13.60 -13.89
CA ASP A 93 -23.47 13.56 -14.59
C ASP A 93 -24.43 12.52 -13.99
N TYR A 94 -23.99 11.70 -13.04
CA TYR A 94 -24.87 10.76 -12.33
C TYR A 94 -25.80 11.46 -11.35
N PRO A 95 -27.03 10.92 -11.12
CA PRO A 95 -27.98 11.43 -10.13
C PRO A 95 -27.40 11.46 -8.71
N ASP A 96 -27.87 12.40 -7.89
CA ASP A 96 -27.33 12.58 -6.54
C ASP A 96 -27.58 11.39 -5.61
N ASP A 97 -28.75 10.75 -5.71
CA ASP A 97 -29.08 9.53 -4.97
C ASP A 97 -28.13 8.36 -5.31
N PHE A 98 -27.72 8.28 -6.58
CA PHE A 98 -26.69 7.29 -6.99
C PHE A 98 -25.32 7.63 -6.39
N LYS A 99 -24.94 8.91 -6.37
CA LYS A 99 -23.68 9.37 -5.78
C LYS A 99 -23.67 9.10 -4.27
N GLU A 100 -24.70 9.50 -3.54
CA GLU A 100 -24.85 9.27 -2.10
C GLU A 100 -24.74 7.78 -1.73
N LYS A 101 -25.27 6.90 -2.57
CA LYS A 101 -25.16 5.45 -2.39
C LYS A 101 -23.71 4.97 -2.45
N TRP A 102 -22.89 5.50 -3.35
CA TRP A 102 -21.56 4.97 -3.66
C TRP A 102 -20.40 5.76 -3.08
N GLU A 103 -20.61 7.02 -2.67
CA GLU A 103 -19.58 7.83 -2.00
C GLU A 103 -18.94 7.12 -0.80
N PRO A 104 -19.68 6.47 0.12
CA PRO A 104 -19.05 5.79 1.25
C PRO A 104 -18.11 4.65 0.82
N TYR A 105 -18.43 3.96 -0.26
CA TYR A 105 -17.55 2.94 -0.83
C TYR A 105 -16.27 3.56 -1.41
N ILE A 106 -16.40 4.65 -2.16
CA ILE A 106 -15.29 5.37 -2.77
C ILE A 106 -14.37 5.92 -1.69
N ASP A 107 -14.93 6.58 -0.68
CA ASP A 107 -14.19 7.12 0.47
C ASP A 107 -13.42 6.05 1.22
N GLU A 108 -14.02 4.89 1.42
CA GLU A 108 -13.32 3.75 2.04
C GLU A 108 -12.13 3.27 1.17
N GLN A 109 -12.23 3.32 -0.16
CA GLN A 109 -11.10 2.97 -1.03
C GLN A 109 -9.98 4.00 -0.92
N PHE A 110 -10.29 5.30 -0.87
CA PHE A 110 -9.31 6.36 -0.63
C PHE A 110 -8.66 6.23 0.73
N LYS A 111 -9.46 5.96 1.77
CA LYS A 111 -8.95 5.72 3.11
C LYS A 111 -7.99 4.54 3.17
N ARG A 112 -8.33 3.41 2.56
CA ARG A 112 -7.44 2.24 2.47
C ARG A 112 -6.17 2.53 1.69
N ARG A 113 -6.26 3.34 0.66
CA ARG A 113 -5.09 3.80 -0.12
C ARG A 113 -4.17 4.68 0.72
N ASP A 114 -4.72 5.52 1.59
CA ASP A 114 -3.93 6.42 2.43
C ASP A 114 -3.42 5.75 3.71
N GLU A 115 -4.31 5.18 4.51
CA GLU A 115 -4.01 4.64 5.84
C GLU A 115 -3.53 3.18 5.83
N GLY A 116 -3.72 2.47 4.70
CA GLY A 116 -3.57 1.03 4.63
C GLY A 116 -4.81 0.27 5.09
N HIS A 117 -4.68 -1.03 5.22
CA HIS A 117 -5.82 -1.89 5.53
C HIS A 117 -5.42 -3.05 6.46
N TRP A 118 -6.38 -3.46 7.30
CA TRP A 118 -6.26 -4.61 8.18
C TRP A 118 -7.17 -5.74 7.69
N PHE A 119 -6.66 -6.94 7.61
CA PHE A 119 -7.44 -8.13 7.27
C PHE A 119 -7.07 -9.31 8.15
N ASN A 120 -7.93 -10.34 8.16
CA ASN A 120 -7.66 -11.59 8.85
C ASN A 120 -6.75 -12.48 7.99
N ASN A 121 -5.60 -12.85 8.52
CA ASN A 121 -4.70 -13.81 7.90
C ASN A 121 -4.49 -14.98 8.85
N LYS A 122 -5.19 -16.08 8.61
CA LYS A 122 -5.14 -17.31 9.44
C LYS A 122 -5.37 -17.04 10.94
N GLY A 123 -6.35 -16.20 11.24
CA GLY A 123 -6.72 -15.84 12.61
C GLY A 123 -5.96 -14.66 13.20
N MET A 124 -4.94 -14.12 12.49
CA MET A 124 -4.15 -12.97 12.93
C MET A 124 -4.54 -11.70 12.19
N ALA A 125 -4.65 -10.60 12.95
CA ALA A 125 -4.78 -9.28 12.38
C ALA A 125 -3.51 -8.92 11.60
N THR A 126 -3.62 -8.69 10.30
CA THR A 126 -2.49 -8.42 9.43
C THR A 126 -2.68 -7.08 8.73
N TYR A 127 -1.71 -6.19 8.95
CA TYR A 127 -1.68 -4.86 8.32
C TYR A 127 -0.98 -4.92 6.96
N ILE A 128 -1.57 -4.24 5.99
CA ILE A 128 -0.94 -3.91 4.70
C ILE A 128 -0.95 -2.40 4.49
N THR A 129 0.15 -1.84 3.98
CA THR A 129 0.24 -0.41 3.66
C THR A 129 -0.71 -0.04 2.52
N GLY A 130 -0.99 1.26 2.35
CA GLY A 130 -1.85 1.73 1.27
C GLY A 130 -1.35 1.31 -0.12
N THR A 131 -0.04 1.41 -0.37
CA THR A 131 0.55 0.91 -1.63
C THR A 131 0.37 -0.59 -1.80
N HIS A 132 0.52 -1.37 -0.72
CA HIS A 132 0.30 -2.82 -0.79
C HIS A 132 -1.18 -3.15 -1.05
N PHE A 133 -2.11 -2.39 -0.44
CA PHE A 133 -3.53 -2.48 -0.76
C PHE A 133 -3.80 -2.19 -2.24
N MET A 134 -3.24 -1.11 -2.80
CA MET A 134 -3.37 -0.78 -4.22
C MET A 134 -2.81 -1.87 -5.11
N TYR A 135 -1.67 -2.47 -4.74
CA TYR A 135 -1.10 -3.60 -5.45
C TYR A 135 -2.02 -4.82 -5.45
N LEU A 136 -2.54 -5.23 -4.30
CA LEU A 136 -3.35 -6.44 -4.16
C LEU A 136 -4.78 -6.27 -4.70
N GLN A 137 -5.38 -5.10 -4.51
CA GLN A 137 -6.78 -4.84 -4.85
C GLN A 137 -6.95 -4.37 -6.29
N TRP A 138 -6.09 -3.47 -6.76
CA TRP A 138 -6.33 -2.71 -7.98
C TRP A 138 -5.32 -2.96 -9.10
N SER A 139 -4.18 -3.59 -8.81
CA SER A 139 -3.23 -3.94 -9.87
C SER A 139 -3.64 -5.21 -10.58
N LYS A 140 -3.35 -5.24 -11.89
CA LYS A 140 -3.45 -6.42 -12.73
C LYS A 140 -2.06 -6.86 -13.11
N ILE A 141 -1.77 -8.14 -12.91
CA ILE A 141 -0.54 -8.81 -13.35
C ILE A 141 -0.89 -9.86 -14.41
N ASP A 142 0.13 -10.51 -14.99
CA ASP A 142 -0.06 -11.46 -16.10
C ASP A 142 -1.10 -12.56 -15.82
N VAL A 143 -1.24 -12.96 -14.57
CA VAL A 143 -2.16 -14.04 -14.13
C VAL A 143 -3.44 -13.54 -13.45
N GLY A 144 -3.71 -12.24 -13.49
CA GLY A 144 -4.87 -11.64 -12.83
C GLY A 144 -4.47 -10.72 -11.66
N LYS A 145 -5.21 -10.76 -10.54
CA LYS A 145 -4.84 -10.00 -9.33
C LYS A 145 -3.70 -10.71 -8.58
N PRO A 146 -2.78 -9.93 -7.96
CA PRO A 146 -1.70 -10.52 -7.16
C PRO A 146 -2.22 -11.21 -5.90
N ASP A 147 -1.56 -12.29 -5.50
CA ASP A 147 -1.77 -12.93 -4.21
C ASP A 147 -0.99 -12.23 -3.10
N PHE A 148 -1.56 -12.27 -1.88
CA PHE A 148 -0.84 -11.83 -0.68
C PHE A 148 0.34 -12.76 -0.38
N ARG A 149 1.50 -12.14 -0.14
CA ARG A 149 2.72 -12.82 0.32
C ARG A 149 3.37 -12.02 1.43
N GLU A 150 3.78 -12.68 2.49
CA GLU A 150 4.41 -12.00 3.64
C GLU A 150 5.71 -11.27 3.25
N ALA A 151 6.52 -11.84 2.36
CA ALA A 151 7.72 -11.17 1.85
C ALA A 151 7.40 -9.85 1.13
N ASN A 152 6.29 -9.80 0.37
CA ASN A 152 5.83 -8.56 -0.27
C ASN A 152 5.33 -7.55 0.77
N ARG A 153 4.65 -8.03 1.82
CA ARG A 153 4.17 -7.18 2.92
C ARG A 153 5.34 -6.49 3.63
N LEU A 154 6.37 -7.23 3.97
CA LEU A 154 7.57 -6.67 4.60
C LEU A 154 8.29 -5.67 3.69
N PHE A 155 8.36 -5.96 2.38
CA PHE A 155 8.87 -5.01 1.40
C PHE A 155 8.09 -3.69 1.42
N PHE A 156 6.77 -3.75 1.34
CA PHE A 156 5.94 -2.54 1.32
C PHE A 156 5.95 -1.78 2.65
N ILE A 157 6.05 -2.46 3.79
CA ILE A 157 6.23 -1.82 5.10
C ILE A 157 7.56 -1.07 5.14
N PHE A 158 8.65 -1.71 4.71
CA PHE A 158 9.96 -1.08 4.69
C PHE A 158 10.03 0.09 3.69
N TRP A 159 9.41 -0.06 2.54
CA TRP A 159 9.29 1.01 1.55
C TRP A 159 8.50 2.20 2.09
N GLU A 160 7.38 1.96 2.76
CA GLU A 160 6.60 3.03 3.40
C GLU A 160 7.42 3.74 4.48
N ALA A 161 8.21 2.99 5.26
CA ALA A 161 9.13 3.57 6.21
C ALA A 161 10.22 4.43 5.55
N CYS A 162 10.77 4.01 4.41
CA CYS A 162 11.72 4.83 3.65
C CYS A 162 11.09 6.14 3.15
N LYS A 163 9.83 6.10 2.73
CA LYS A 163 9.10 7.33 2.33
C LYS A 163 8.82 8.25 3.53
N ALA A 164 8.55 7.67 4.69
CA ALA A 164 8.27 8.42 5.92
C ALA A 164 9.52 9.00 6.58
N ASP A 165 10.69 8.40 6.39
CA ASP A 165 11.93 8.81 7.01
C ASP A 165 12.63 9.89 6.18
N SER A 166 12.63 11.12 6.64
CA SER A 166 13.28 12.26 5.97
C SER A 166 14.80 12.10 5.79
N ARG A 167 15.43 11.13 6.42
CA ARG A 167 16.85 10.80 6.28
C ARG A 167 17.12 9.84 5.12
N ALA A 168 16.08 9.14 4.63
CA ALA A 168 16.20 8.16 3.55
C ALA A 168 16.15 8.85 2.18
N TYR A 169 17.14 8.56 1.34
CA TYR A 169 17.18 9.02 -0.06
C TYR A 169 16.57 8.01 -1.04
N GLY A 170 16.26 6.81 -0.57
CA GLY A 170 15.73 5.73 -1.37
C GLY A 170 15.99 4.37 -0.73
N MET A 171 15.73 3.31 -1.48
CA MET A 171 15.89 1.94 -1.03
C MET A 171 16.67 1.12 -2.05
N CYS A 172 17.70 0.41 -1.60
CA CYS A 172 18.32 -0.66 -2.37
C CYS A 172 17.67 -1.98 -2.01
N TYR A 173 17.08 -2.65 -2.98
CA TYR A 173 16.41 -3.93 -2.77
C TYR A 173 17.12 -5.06 -3.49
N LEU A 174 17.78 -5.92 -2.72
CA LEU A 174 18.37 -7.15 -3.22
C LEU A 174 17.31 -8.27 -3.25
N LYS A 175 17.10 -8.87 -4.39
CA LYS A 175 16.01 -9.82 -4.58
C LYS A 175 16.39 -10.99 -5.47
N ASN A 176 15.67 -12.10 -5.32
CA ASN A 176 15.76 -13.23 -6.22
C ASN A 176 15.06 -12.94 -7.56
N ARG A 177 15.45 -13.68 -8.58
CA ARG A 177 14.72 -13.70 -9.84
C ARG A 177 13.28 -14.19 -9.59
N ARG A 178 12.30 -13.59 -10.29
CA ARG A 178 10.85 -13.91 -10.20
C ARG A 178 10.18 -13.58 -8.86
N SER A 179 10.74 -12.68 -8.06
CA SER A 179 10.12 -12.20 -6.81
C SER A 179 8.86 -11.31 -7.01
N GLY A 180 8.50 -10.97 -8.24
CA GLY A 180 7.40 -10.06 -8.54
C GLY A 180 7.74 -8.57 -8.39
N PHE A 181 8.99 -8.24 -8.05
CA PHE A 181 9.42 -6.87 -7.76
C PHE A 181 9.06 -5.86 -8.85
N SER A 182 9.22 -6.22 -10.14
CA SER A 182 8.89 -5.31 -11.24
C SER A 182 7.41 -4.91 -11.28
N PHE A 183 6.51 -5.80 -10.87
CA PHE A 183 5.09 -5.44 -10.73
C PHE A 183 4.83 -4.59 -9.49
N MET A 184 5.48 -4.88 -8.36
CA MET A 184 5.37 -4.09 -7.14
C MET A 184 5.87 -2.66 -7.35
N SER A 185 7.04 -2.48 -7.99
CA SER A 185 7.58 -1.17 -8.32
C SER A 185 6.73 -0.40 -9.34
N SER A 186 6.18 -1.10 -10.35
CA SER A 186 5.25 -0.48 -11.30
C SER A 186 3.96 -0.04 -10.63
N ALA A 187 3.41 -0.85 -9.71
CA ALA A 187 2.23 -0.49 -8.95
C ALA A 187 2.46 0.75 -8.07
N GLU A 188 3.64 0.85 -7.43
CA GLU A 188 4.00 2.04 -6.67
C GLU A 188 4.18 3.26 -7.57
N THR A 189 4.81 3.11 -8.73
CA THR A 189 4.95 4.21 -9.69
C THR A 189 3.58 4.76 -10.11
N VAL A 190 2.63 3.88 -10.47
CA VAL A 190 1.26 4.29 -10.81
C VAL A 190 0.55 4.91 -9.61
N ASN A 191 0.70 4.30 -8.42
CA ASN A 191 0.11 4.83 -7.21
C ASN A 191 0.58 6.26 -6.93
N LEU A 192 1.87 6.51 -6.94
CA LEU A 192 2.44 7.84 -6.70
C LEU A 192 2.05 8.85 -7.80
N ALA A 193 2.08 8.43 -9.07
CA ALA A 193 1.71 9.29 -10.19
C ALA A 193 0.23 9.74 -10.17
N THR A 194 -0.64 8.98 -9.49
CA THR A 194 -2.08 9.29 -9.40
C THR A 194 -2.49 10.02 -8.12
N ILE A 195 -1.54 10.31 -7.21
CA ILE A 195 -1.82 11.07 -5.97
C ILE A 195 -1.01 12.36 -5.85
N THR A 196 -0.01 12.55 -6.71
CA THR A 196 0.90 13.71 -6.64
C THR A 196 0.71 14.56 -7.89
N SER A 197 0.32 15.82 -7.72
CA SER A 197 0.22 16.78 -8.83
C SER A 197 1.60 17.04 -9.43
N ASP A 198 1.64 17.13 -10.75
CA ASP A 198 2.85 17.46 -11.55
C ASP A 198 4.06 16.56 -11.31
N ALA A 199 3.85 15.38 -10.74
CA ALA A 199 4.92 14.44 -10.48
C ALA A 199 5.37 13.69 -11.73
N ARG A 200 6.68 13.51 -11.87
CA ARG A 200 7.30 12.75 -12.95
C ARG A 200 8.06 11.58 -12.37
N TYR A 201 7.74 10.38 -12.83
CA TYR A 201 8.40 9.14 -12.41
C TYR A 201 9.09 8.49 -13.59
N GLY A 202 10.34 8.09 -13.41
CA GLY A 202 11.15 7.47 -14.43
C GLY A 202 11.44 6.00 -14.15
N ILE A 203 11.50 5.19 -15.20
CA ILE A 203 11.96 3.81 -15.13
C ILE A 203 13.29 3.70 -15.88
N LEU A 204 14.32 3.32 -15.14
CA LEU A 204 15.62 2.99 -15.69
C LEU A 204 15.81 1.48 -15.79
N SER A 205 16.32 1.01 -16.89
CA SER A 205 16.67 -0.39 -17.12
C SER A 205 18.02 -0.48 -17.85
N LYS A 206 18.50 -1.69 -18.10
CA LYS A 206 19.75 -1.90 -18.83
C LYS A 206 19.74 -1.35 -20.25
N SER A 207 18.56 -1.19 -20.85
CA SER A 207 18.36 -0.57 -22.17
C SER A 207 17.04 0.19 -22.24
N GLY A 208 16.95 1.13 -23.20
CA GLY A 208 15.70 1.85 -23.48
C GLY A 208 14.57 0.92 -23.93
N ALA A 209 14.89 -0.11 -24.69
CA ALA A 209 13.90 -1.11 -25.11
C ALA A 209 13.31 -1.89 -23.92
N ASP A 210 14.14 -2.29 -22.94
CA ASP A 210 13.69 -2.96 -21.73
C ASP A 210 12.85 -2.04 -20.84
N ALA A 211 13.23 -0.76 -20.72
CA ALA A 211 12.47 0.24 -19.99
C ALA A 211 11.09 0.47 -20.64
N LYS A 212 11.05 0.61 -21.97
CA LYS A 212 9.79 0.72 -22.73
C LYS A 212 8.91 -0.50 -22.54
N LYS A 213 9.48 -1.70 -22.63
CA LYS A 213 8.75 -2.95 -22.40
C LYS A 213 8.18 -3.01 -20.98
N MET A 214 8.95 -2.65 -19.96
CA MET A 214 8.46 -2.62 -18.59
C MET A 214 7.29 -1.64 -18.43
N PHE A 215 7.39 -0.46 -19.06
CA PHE A 215 6.31 0.50 -19.06
C PHE A 215 5.03 -0.08 -19.71
N THR A 216 5.15 -0.58 -20.94
CA THR A 216 4.01 -1.10 -21.71
C THR A 216 3.37 -2.33 -21.06
N ASP A 217 4.18 -3.27 -20.57
CA ASP A 217 3.68 -4.56 -20.09
C ASP A 217 3.22 -4.51 -18.62
N LYS A 218 3.63 -3.49 -17.83
CA LYS A 218 3.36 -3.45 -16.38
C LYS A 218 2.70 -2.16 -15.92
N VAL A 219 3.23 -1.00 -16.29
CA VAL A 219 2.69 0.28 -15.83
C VAL A 219 1.34 0.56 -16.48
N VAL A 220 1.26 0.46 -17.81
CA VAL A 220 0.02 0.73 -18.56
C VAL A 220 -1.13 -0.18 -18.11
N PRO A 221 -0.98 -1.52 -18.02
CA PRO A 221 -2.07 -2.39 -17.57
C PRO A 221 -2.56 -2.07 -16.16
N ILE A 222 -1.67 -1.67 -15.24
CA ILE A 222 -2.05 -1.27 -13.88
C ILE A 222 -2.88 0.02 -13.92
N SER A 223 -2.41 1.05 -14.64
CA SER A 223 -3.10 2.34 -14.70
C SER A 223 -4.47 2.25 -15.37
N VAL A 224 -4.57 1.52 -16.47
CA VAL A 224 -5.83 1.29 -17.19
C VAL A 224 -6.86 0.56 -16.32
N ASN A 225 -6.38 -0.34 -15.46
CA ASN A 225 -7.24 -1.17 -14.61
C ASN A 225 -7.73 -0.46 -13.34
N TYR A 226 -7.22 0.73 -13.03
CA TYR A 226 -7.72 1.52 -11.91
C TYR A 226 -9.18 1.95 -12.15
N PRO A 227 -10.02 1.95 -11.10
CA PRO A 227 -11.36 2.50 -11.17
C PRO A 227 -11.31 4.01 -11.46
N PHE A 228 -12.40 4.56 -11.99
CA PHE A 228 -12.47 5.95 -12.42
C PHE A 228 -12.02 6.95 -11.34
N PHE A 229 -12.37 6.70 -10.08
CA PHE A 229 -12.05 7.59 -8.97
C PHE A 229 -10.57 7.62 -8.58
N PHE A 230 -9.74 6.68 -9.06
CA PHE A 230 -8.29 6.70 -8.89
C PHE A 230 -7.55 7.18 -10.13
N LYS A 231 -8.24 7.37 -11.24
CA LYS A 231 -7.62 7.91 -12.45
C LYS A 231 -7.41 9.41 -12.32
N PRO A 232 -6.24 9.94 -12.69
CA PRO A 232 -6.04 11.38 -12.71
C PRO A 232 -6.94 12.03 -13.77
N ILE A 233 -7.34 13.27 -13.50
CA ILE A 233 -7.91 14.13 -14.53
C ILE A 233 -6.73 14.61 -15.35
N HIS A 234 -6.75 14.34 -16.65
CA HIS A 234 -5.76 14.87 -17.58
C HIS A 234 -6.50 15.44 -18.78
N ASP A 235 -6.01 16.53 -19.29
CA ASP A 235 -6.41 17.08 -20.58
C ASP A 235 -5.80 16.15 -21.64
N GLY A 236 -6.64 15.58 -22.50
CA GLY A 236 -6.33 14.51 -23.44
C GLY A 236 -5.25 14.83 -24.47
#